data_9daad5c2c0eb8948f1e154b79f00171b
#
_entry.id   9daad5c2c0eb8948f1e154b79f00171b
#
_cell.length_a   1.000
_cell.length_b   1.000
_cell.length_c   1.000
_cell.angle_alpha   90.00
_cell.angle_beta   90.00
_cell.angle_gamma   90.00
#
_symmetry.space_group_name_H-M   'P 1'
#
loop_
_entity.id
_entity.type
_entity.pdbx_description
1 polymer ?
#
loop_
_entity_poly.entity_id
_entity_poly.type
_entity_poly.pdbx_seq_one_letter_code
_entity_poly.pdbx_strand_id
1 'polypeptide(L)'
;MNAATHDDMGAAEPDDANAPATEAAGVSVPTGVWTSREPAETFDAGRRVGERLEGGEVLLLSGTLGAGKTVFTKGLAAGLGLDPAEVSSPSFTLVNRHGEGRLVLYHLDLYRLAEGPAAAHAVELEELLADERAVIVIEWAERMGRYRLPETTWRVHIDGDGEDPRRIRVTRAADTEG
;
A
#
# COMPACT_ATOMS: atom_id res chain seq x y z
N MET A 1 -24.30 -61.25 -38.26
CA MET A 1 -24.89 -61.28 -36.93
C MET A 1 -24.08 -60.31 -36.10
N ASN A 2 -24.73 -59.23 -35.76
CA ASN A 2 -24.41 -58.18 -34.81
C ASN A 2 -23.02 -57.53 -34.79
N ALA A 3 -22.92 -56.45 -35.51
CA ALA A 3 -21.97 -55.38 -35.26
C ALA A 3 -22.60 -54.41 -34.25
N ALA A 4 -21.93 -54.19 -33.12
CA ALA A 4 -22.25 -53.11 -32.20
C ALA A 4 -21.33 -51.93 -32.49
N THR A 5 -21.90 -50.83 -32.92
CA THR A 5 -21.26 -49.56 -33.07
C THR A 5 -21.03 -48.92 -31.71
N HIS A 6 -19.78 -48.61 -31.40
CA HIS A 6 -19.42 -47.86 -30.21
C HIS A 6 -19.34 -46.39 -30.57
N ASP A 7 -20.19 -45.60 -29.94
CA ASP A 7 -20.27 -44.14 -30.06
C ASP A 7 -19.24 -43.58 -29.07
N ASP A 8 -18.18 -42.98 -29.61
CA ASP A 8 -17.15 -42.30 -28.85
C ASP A 8 -17.56 -40.83 -28.66
N MET A 9 -18.16 -40.54 -27.53
CA MET A 9 -18.42 -39.15 -27.13
C MET A 9 -17.18 -38.59 -26.43
N GLY A 10 -16.39 -37.84 -27.19
CA GLY A 10 -15.29 -37.02 -26.68
C GLY A 10 -15.77 -36.05 -25.64
N ALA A 11 -15.36 -36.28 -24.40
CA ALA A 11 -15.47 -35.31 -23.33
C ALA A 11 -14.46 -34.20 -23.60
N ALA A 12 -14.96 -32.99 -23.80
CA ALA A 12 -14.16 -31.76 -23.80
C ALA A 12 -13.62 -31.53 -22.40
N GLU A 13 -12.33 -31.51 -22.25
CA GLU A 13 -11.67 -31.05 -21.03
C GLU A 13 -11.90 -29.52 -20.89
N PRO A 14 -12.23 -29.03 -19.67
CA PRO A 14 -12.26 -27.59 -19.41
C PRO A 14 -10.82 -27.04 -19.42
N ASP A 15 -10.64 -26.00 -20.20
CA ASP A 15 -9.44 -25.17 -20.27
C ASP A 15 -9.18 -24.48 -18.92
N ASP A 16 -8.38 -25.10 -18.07
CA ASP A 16 -8.00 -24.60 -16.74
C ASP A 16 -6.72 -23.76 -16.85
N ALA A 17 -6.79 -22.70 -17.67
CA ALA A 17 -5.73 -21.75 -17.85
C ALA A 17 -5.95 -20.51 -16.98
N ASN A 18 -6.13 -20.68 -15.68
CA ASN A 18 -5.95 -19.58 -14.72
C ASN A 18 -5.59 -20.11 -13.30
N ALA A 19 -4.52 -20.87 -13.24
CA ALA A 19 -3.88 -21.11 -11.94
C ALA A 19 -3.03 -19.87 -11.63
N PRO A 20 -3.22 -19.21 -10.46
CA PRO A 20 -2.27 -18.19 -10.02
C PRO A 20 -0.93 -18.87 -9.77
N ALA A 21 0.12 -18.30 -10.32
CA ALA A 21 1.49 -18.71 -10.06
C ALA A 21 1.70 -18.86 -8.55
N THR A 22 2.17 -20.03 -8.13
CA THR A 22 2.55 -20.30 -6.74
C THR A 22 3.77 -19.45 -6.42
N GLU A 23 3.56 -18.24 -5.93
CA GLU A 23 4.61 -17.44 -5.31
C GLU A 23 4.99 -18.09 -3.98
N ALA A 24 6.29 -18.25 -3.79
CA ALA A 24 6.89 -18.73 -2.56
C ALA A 24 6.39 -17.90 -1.36
N ALA A 25 6.17 -18.58 -0.22
CA ALA A 25 5.59 -18.06 1.00
C ALA A 25 6.39 -16.87 1.59
N GLY A 26 6.14 -15.68 1.06
CA GLY A 26 6.42 -14.40 1.66
C GLY A 26 5.09 -13.65 1.70
N VAL A 27 4.73 -13.10 2.84
CA VAL A 27 3.53 -12.26 2.98
C VAL A 27 3.69 -11.08 2.03
N SER A 28 2.95 -11.07 0.94
CA SER A 28 3.07 -10.03 -0.09
C SER A 28 2.00 -8.97 0.12
N VAL A 29 2.43 -7.72 0.15
CA VAL A 29 1.51 -6.56 0.12
C VAL A 29 0.67 -6.64 -1.16
N PRO A 30 -0.67 -6.53 -1.08
CA PRO A 30 -1.51 -6.62 -2.26
C PRO A 30 -1.18 -5.52 -3.27
N THR A 31 -0.82 -5.91 -4.48
CA THR A 31 -0.60 -4.97 -5.60
C THR A 31 -1.82 -4.95 -6.51
N GLY A 32 -2.02 -3.86 -7.22
CA GLY A 32 -3.12 -3.73 -8.18
C GLY A 32 -3.78 -2.36 -8.19
N VAL A 33 -4.95 -2.33 -8.80
CA VAL A 33 -5.77 -1.12 -8.91
C VAL A 33 -7.17 -1.41 -8.39
N TRP A 34 -7.63 -0.59 -7.46
CA TRP A 34 -8.98 -0.66 -6.89
C TRP A 34 -9.75 0.63 -7.16
N THR A 35 -11.04 0.51 -7.38
CA THR A 35 -11.96 1.65 -7.41
C THR A 35 -12.63 1.74 -6.06
N SER A 36 -12.54 2.90 -5.42
CA SER A 36 -13.23 3.23 -4.17
C SER A 36 -14.35 4.20 -4.46
N ARG A 37 -15.58 3.84 -4.09
CA ARG A 37 -16.80 4.64 -4.33
C ARG A 37 -17.23 5.44 -3.11
N GLU A 38 -16.59 5.17 -1.97
CA GLU A 38 -16.85 5.86 -0.71
C GLU A 38 -15.64 5.77 0.22
N PRO A 39 -15.50 6.66 1.21
CA PRO A 39 -14.37 6.65 2.14
C PRO A 39 -14.15 5.31 2.86
N ALA A 40 -15.21 4.55 3.13
CA ALA A 40 -15.10 3.23 3.74
C ALA A 40 -14.32 2.23 2.87
N GLU A 41 -14.51 2.27 1.55
CA GLU A 41 -13.75 1.42 0.61
C GLU A 41 -12.27 1.83 0.53
N THR A 42 -11.96 3.13 0.65
CA THR A 42 -10.57 3.62 0.77
C THR A 42 -9.92 3.13 2.05
N PHE A 43 -10.64 3.19 3.16
CA PHE A 43 -10.21 2.67 4.45
C PHE A 43 -9.94 1.15 4.37
N ASP A 44 -10.86 0.38 3.80
CA ASP A 44 -10.71 -1.07 3.63
C ASP A 44 -9.51 -1.44 2.75
N ALA A 45 -9.23 -0.68 1.71
CA ALA A 45 -8.04 -0.87 0.90
C ALA A 45 -6.76 -0.70 1.74
N GLY A 46 -6.69 0.34 2.57
CA GLY A 46 -5.60 0.55 3.51
C GLY A 46 -5.47 -0.60 4.52
N ARG A 47 -6.60 -1.04 5.10
CA ARG A 47 -6.62 -2.14 6.07
C ARG A 47 -6.04 -3.45 5.50
N ARG A 48 -6.43 -3.82 4.29
CA ARG A 48 -5.89 -5.00 3.60
C ARG A 48 -4.39 -4.93 3.37
N VAL A 49 -3.86 -3.75 3.08
CA VAL A 49 -2.41 -3.53 2.99
C VAL A 49 -1.78 -3.69 4.37
N GLY A 50 -2.31 -3.03 5.41
CA GLY A 50 -1.78 -3.08 6.77
C GLY A 50 -1.73 -4.49 7.36
N GLU A 51 -2.72 -5.35 7.07
CA GLU A 51 -2.76 -6.75 7.50
C GLU A 51 -1.58 -7.60 6.96
N ARG A 52 -0.87 -7.10 5.94
CA ARG A 52 0.22 -7.82 5.27
C ARG A 52 1.61 -7.27 5.58
N LEU A 53 1.69 -6.21 6.38
CA LEU A 53 2.96 -5.61 6.75
C LEU A 53 3.58 -6.35 7.95
N GLU A 54 4.89 -6.52 7.90
CA GLU A 54 5.65 -7.28 8.89
C GLU A 54 6.67 -6.44 9.64
N GLY A 55 6.98 -5.24 9.14
CA GLY A 55 7.98 -4.30 9.64
C GLY A 55 9.12 -4.08 8.65
N GLY A 56 9.66 -2.88 8.63
CA GLY A 56 10.69 -2.45 7.68
C GLY A 56 10.14 -2.00 6.33
N GLU A 57 8.82 -1.90 6.17
CA GLU A 57 8.23 -1.41 4.91
C GLU A 57 8.03 0.10 4.91
N VAL A 58 8.21 0.67 3.72
CA VAL A 58 7.92 2.07 3.42
C VAL A 58 6.79 2.17 2.40
N LEU A 59 5.78 2.98 2.69
CA LEU A 59 4.67 3.26 1.78
C LEU A 59 4.70 4.73 1.39
N LEU A 60 4.92 4.99 0.11
CA LEU A 60 4.92 6.34 -0.47
C LEU A 60 3.51 6.66 -0.97
N LEU A 61 2.80 7.53 -0.26
CA LEU A 61 1.46 7.95 -0.62
C LEU A 61 1.49 9.22 -1.46
N SER A 62 0.89 9.16 -2.64
CA SER A 62 0.72 10.29 -3.55
C SER A 62 -0.74 10.46 -3.95
N GLY A 63 -1.08 11.66 -4.40
CA GLY A 63 -2.43 12.05 -4.78
C GLY A 63 -2.73 13.49 -4.36
N THR A 64 -3.74 14.10 -5.01
CA THR A 64 -4.15 15.48 -4.74
C THR A 64 -4.60 15.69 -3.28
N LEU A 65 -4.72 16.94 -2.87
CA LEU A 65 -5.32 17.27 -1.57
C LEU A 65 -6.77 16.77 -1.56
N GLY A 66 -7.18 16.09 -0.48
CA GLY A 66 -8.51 15.50 -0.37
C GLY A 66 -8.69 14.14 -1.05
N ALA A 67 -7.69 13.60 -1.75
CA ALA A 67 -7.78 12.30 -2.43
C ALA A 67 -8.07 11.11 -1.49
N GLY A 68 -7.82 11.24 -0.19
CA GLY A 68 -8.08 10.19 0.80
C GLY A 68 -6.84 9.52 1.38
N LYS A 69 -5.65 10.14 1.24
CA LYS A 69 -4.39 9.59 1.79
C LYS A 69 -4.49 9.27 3.28
N THR A 70 -4.99 10.20 4.09
CA THR A 70 -5.17 9.98 5.53
C THR A 70 -6.23 8.92 5.83
N VAL A 71 -7.29 8.79 5.02
CA VAL A 71 -8.29 7.73 5.17
C VAL A 71 -7.67 6.36 4.90
N PHE A 72 -6.85 6.25 3.87
CA PHE A 72 -6.08 5.04 3.58
C PHE A 72 -5.12 4.71 4.74
N THR A 73 -4.39 5.70 5.28
CA THR A 73 -3.49 5.52 6.43
C THR A 73 -4.22 5.07 7.70
N LYS A 74 -5.44 5.57 7.94
CA LYS A 74 -6.29 5.08 9.04
C LYS A 74 -6.65 3.61 8.87
N GLY A 75 -7.01 3.21 7.65
CA GLY A 75 -7.25 1.81 7.34
C GLY A 75 -6.01 0.95 7.57
N LEU A 76 -4.85 1.40 7.08
CA LEU A 76 -3.58 0.71 7.27
C LEU A 76 -3.27 0.53 8.76
N ALA A 77 -3.44 1.57 9.58
CA ALA A 77 -3.28 1.46 11.03
C ALA A 77 -4.20 0.40 11.65
N ALA A 78 -5.47 0.36 11.24
CA ALA A 78 -6.40 -0.68 11.67
C ALA A 78 -5.92 -2.09 11.28
N GLY A 79 -5.35 -2.25 10.09
CA GLY A 79 -4.74 -3.51 9.63
C GLY A 79 -3.52 -3.94 10.45
N LEU A 80 -2.78 -2.97 11.01
CA LEU A 80 -1.69 -3.21 11.94
C LEU A 80 -2.18 -3.52 13.38
N GLY A 81 -3.49 -3.43 13.64
CA GLY A 81 -4.06 -3.60 14.98
C GLY A 81 -3.99 -2.35 15.86
N LEU A 82 -3.75 -1.17 15.24
CA LEU A 82 -3.73 0.12 15.93
C LEU A 82 -5.10 0.80 15.87
N ASP A 83 -5.38 1.71 16.80
CA ASP A 83 -6.63 2.48 16.78
C ASP A 83 -6.62 3.52 15.64
N PRO A 84 -7.47 3.37 14.61
CA PRO A 84 -7.52 4.33 13.51
C PRO A 84 -8.04 5.72 13.94
N ALA A 85 -8.70 5.83 15.08
CA ALA A 85 -9.18 7.12 15.60
C ALA A 85 -8.02 8.03 16.05
N GLU A 86 -6.89 7.45 16.45
CA GLU A 86 -5.69 8.19 16.83
C GLU A 86 -4.91 8.73 15.63
N VAL A 87 -5.16 8.19 14.43
CA VAL A 87 -4.45 8.59 13.21
C VAL A 87 -5.04 9.89 12.66
N SER A 88 -4.19 10.90 12.55
CA SER A 88 -4.48 12.17 11.89
C SER A 88 -3.33 12.57 10.99
N SER A 89 -3.58 13.43 9.98
CA SER A 89 -2.50 13.94 9.13
C SER A 89 -1.52 14.77 9.96
N PRO A 90 -0.20 14.46 9.91
CA PRO A 90 0.83 15.17 10.67
C PRO A 90 1.33 16.45 9.96
N SER A 91 0.47 17.17 9.23
CA SER A 91 0.84 18.33 8.42
C SER A 91 1.52 19.45 9.22
N PHE A 92 1.38 19.48 10.54
CA PHE A 92 2.05 20.45 11.41
C PHE A 92 3.23 19.87 12.18
N THR A 93 3.11 18.62 12.60
CA THR A 93 4.16 17.90 13.37
C THR A 93 5.20 17.24 12.48
N LEU A 94 4.91 17.10 11.19
CA LEU A 94 5.67 16.38 10.16
C LEU A 94 5.73 14.86 10.37
N VAL A 95 5.81 14.38 11.61
CA VAL A 95 5.90 12.98 11.99
C VAL A 95 4.98 12.70 13.17
N ASN A 96 4.11 11.72 13.04
CA ASN A 96 3.37 11.12 14.15
C ASN A 96 3.79 9.65 14.28
N ARG A 97 3.98 9.21 15.54
CA ARG A 97 4.29 7.82 15.88
C ARG A 97 3.09 7.19 16.57
N HIS A 98 2.68 6.02 16.08
CA HIS A 98 1.54 5.27 16.62
C HIS A 98 1.97 3.83 16.98
N GLY A 99 1.48 3.34 18.12
CA GLY A 99 1.73 1.98 18.59
C GLY A 99 2.99 1.80 19.40
N GLU A 100 2.94 0.80 20.29
CA GLU A 100 4.04 0.39 21.17
C GLU A 100 4.28 -1.12 21.13
N GLY A 101 3.55 -1.83 20.24
CA GLY A 101 3.54 -3.29 20.16
C GLY A 101 4.57 -3.89 19.22
N ARG A 102 4.16 -4.93 18.53
CA ARG A 102 4.98 -5.67 17.56
C ARG A 102 5.46 -4.77 16.42
N LEU A 103 4.59 -3.92 15.89
CA LEU A 103 4.90 -2.93 14.85
C LEU A 103 4.63 -1.53 15.36
N VAL A 104 5.35 -0.58 14.79
CA VAL A 104 5.23 0.85 15.04
C VAL A 104 4.93 1.54 13.71
N LEU A 105 3.86 2.31 13.65
CA LEU A 105 3.53 3.12 12.48
C LEU A 105 4.13 4.52 12.65
N TYR A 106 5.01 4.91 11.75
CA TYR A 106 5.45 6.28 11.57
C TYR A 106 4.68 6.89 10.39
N HIS A 107 3.89 7.91 10.66
CA HIS A 107 3.13 8.64 9.66
C HIS A 107 3.77 10.00 9.42
N LEU A 108 4.26 10.22 8.22
CA LEU A 108 4.97 11.41 7.79
C LEU A 108 4.13 12.20 6.78
N ASP A 109 4.14 13.52 6.86
CA ASP A 109 3.53 14.42 5.88
C ASP A 109 4.54 15.51 5.47
N LEU A 110 4.99 15.45 4.23
CA LEU A 110 6.02 16.37 3.71
C LEU A 110 5.44 17.57 2.95
N TYR A 111 4.11 17.77 2.99
CA TYR A 111 3.42 18.83 2.22
C TYR A 111 4.03 20.23 2.40
N ARG A 112 4.44 20.55 3.63
CA ARG A 112 4.98 21.87 4.00
C ARG A 112 6.47 22.05 3.76
N LEU A 113 7.18 20.97 3.45
CA LEU A 113 8.61 21.00 3.23
C LEU A 113 8.95 21.40 1.79
N ALA A 114 10.08 22.07 1.63
CA ALA A 114 10.65 22.29 0.30
C ALA A 114 11.07 20.98 -0.34
N GLU A 115 10.91 20.88 -1.65
CA GLU A 115 11.32 19.69 -2.39
C GLU A 115 12.85 19.52 -2.37
N GLY A 116 13.29 18.30 -2.13
CA GLY A 116 14.70 17.92 -2.15
C GLY A 116 15.12 17.00 -0.99
N PRO A 117 16.38 16.57 -0.96
CA PRO A 117 16.90 15.66 0.08
C PRO A 117 16.76 16.21 1.51
N ALA A 118 16.71 17.53 1.67
CA ALA A 118 16.51 18.16 2.98
C ALA A 118 15.17 17.79 3.63
N ALA A 119 14.14 17.44 2.84
CA ALA A 119 12.85 16.99 3.38
C ALA A 119 12.98 15.67 4.16
N ALA A 120 13.77 14.73 3.68
CA ALA A 120 14.04 13.48 4.38
C ALA A 120 14.83 13.70 5.68
N HIS A 121 15.81 14.61 5.68
CA HIS A 121 16.56 14.97 6.88
C HIS A 121 15.69 15.67 7.94
N ALA A 122 14.74 16.51 7.50
CA ALA A 122 13.86 17.23 8.42
C ALA A 122 12.95 16.30 9.26
N VAL A 123 12.73 15.06 8.79
CA VAL A 123 11.93 14.05 9.47
C VAL A 123 12.78 12.90 10.04
N GLU A 124 14.11 13.06 10.04
CA GLU A 124 15.07 12.05 10.55
C GLU A 124 14.84 10.66 9.95
N LEU A 125 14.51 10.60 8.63
CA LEU A 125 14.07 9.40 7.95
C LEU A 125 15.07 8.24 8.08
N GLU A 126 16.37 8.52 8.09
CA GLU A 126 17.41 7.49 8.24
C GLU A 126 17.30 6.75 9.57
N GLU A 127 16.98 7.45 10.66
CA GLU A 127 16.78 6.85 11.98
C GLU A 127 15.50 5.99 12.01
N LEU A 128 14.42 6.45 11.37
CA LEU A 128 13.18 5.69 11.28
C LEU A 128 13.37 4.40 10.46
N LEU A 129 14.15 4.45 9.38
CA LEU A 129 14.47 3.29 8.53
C LEU A 129 15.33 2.24 9.24
N ALA A 130 16.02 2.61 10.32
CA ALA A 130 16.84 1.69 11.12
C ALA A 130 16.00 0.85 12.11
N ASP A 131 14.75 1.21 12.37
CA ASP A 131 13.85 0.41 13.21
C ASP A 131 13.17 -0.68 12.36
N GLU A 132 13.59 -1.93 12.51
CA GLU A 132 13.03 -3.09 11.80
C GLU A 132 11.54 -3.33 12.10
N ARG A 133 11.02 -2.75 13.17
CA ARG A 133 9.58 -2.81 13.51
C ARG A 133 8.78 -1.67 12.89
N ALA A 134 9.47 -0.72 12.26
CA ALA A 134 8.80 0.43 11.67
C ALA A 134 8.03 0.05 10.40
N VAL A 135 6.80 0.51 10.33
CA VAL A 135 6.05 0.73 9.09
C VAL A 135 6.02 2.23 8.88
N ILE A 136 6.58 2.71 7.78
CA ILE A 136 6.71 4.13 7.51
C ILE A 136 5.77 4.51 6.37
N VAL A 137 4.81 5.37 6.65
CA VAL A 137 3.90 5.95 5.65
C VAL A 137 4.31 7.39 5.41
N ILE A 138 4.58 7.75 4.16
CA ILE A 138 5.03 9.08 3.77
C ILE A 138 4.01 9.68 2.79
N GLU A 139 3.26 10.67 3.24
CA GLU A 139 2.42 11.51 2.38
C GLU A 139 3.27 12.58 1.69
N TRP A 140 2.95 12.92 0.44
CA TRP A 140 3.72 13.86 -0.38
C TRP A 140 5.18 13.42 -0.57
N ALA A 141 5.38 12.13 -0.78
CA ALA A 141 6.70 11.51 -0.90
C ALA A 141 7.55 12.08 -2.06
N GLU A 142 6.92 12.65 -3.08
CA GLU A 142 7.60 13.37 -4.17
C GLU A 142 8.46 14.54 -3.66
N ARG A 143 8.16 15.08 -2.47
CA ARG A 143 8.97 16.14 -1.85
C ARG A 143 10.38 15.71 -1.45
N MET A 144 10.63 14.40 -1.29
CA MET A 144 11.98 13.91 -0.95
C MET A 144 12.95 13.96 -2.12
N GLY A 145 12.47 14.18 -3.35
CA GLY A 145 13.29 14.06 -4.54
C GLY A 145 13.89 12.65 -4.67
N ARG A 146 15.18 12.58 -5.05
CA ARG A 146 15.88 11.30 -5.17
C ARG A 146 16.48 10.89 -3.83
N TYR A 147 15.71 10.21 -2.99
CA TYR A 147 16.18 9.61 -1.75
C TYR A 147 16.24 8.09 -1.90
N ARG A 148 17.35 7.46 -1.42
CA ARG A 148 17.50 6.01 -1.50
C ARG A 148 16.65 5.35 -0.41
N LEU A 149 15.63 4.63 -0.83
CA LEU A 149 14.74 3.87 0.04
C LEU A 149 15.06 2.36 -0.03
N PRO A 150 14.63 1.57 0.97
CA PRO A 150 14.81 0.12 0.97
C PRO A 150 13.99 -0.55 -0.15
N GLU A 151 14.37 -1.77 -0.51
CA GLU A 151 13.64 -2.58 -1.51
C GLU A 151 12.20 -2.91 -1.07
N THR A 152 11.93 -2.87 0.23
CA THR A 152 10.60 -3.02 0.84
C THR A 152 9.76 -1.75 0.74
N THR A 153 9.92 -0.99 -0.34
CA THR A 153 9.17 0.25 -0.58
C THR A 153 8.04 0.01 -1.57
N TRP A 154 6.87 0.53 -1.21
CA TRP A 154 5.64 0.47 -1.99
C TRP A 154 5.16 1.87 -2.37
N ARG A 155 4.56 2.00 -3.54
CA ARG A 155 3.91 3.23 -3.99
C ARG A 155 2.41 3.06 -3.92
N VAL A 156 1.74 3.98 -3.27
CA VAL A 156 0.29 4.07 -3.22
C VAL A 156 -0.11 5.39 -3.85
N HIS A 157 -0.77 5.32 -5.00
CA HIS A 157 -1.30 6.50 -5.67
C HIS A 157 -2.83 6.49 -5.58
N ILE A 158 -3.40 7.59 -5.09
CA ILE A 158 -4.84 7.77 -4.98
C ILE A 158 -5.25 8.91 -5.90
N ASP A 159 -5.90 8.55 -7.01
CA ASP A 159 -6.53 9.47 -7.93
C ASP A 159 -7.93 9.83 -7.41
N GLY A 160 -8.21 11.11 -7.35
CA GLY A 160 -9.49 11.69 -6.94
C GLY A 160 -9.33 13.16 -6.62
N ASP A 161 -10.39 13.92 -6.78
CA ASP A 161 -10.46 15.37 -6.55
C ASP A 161 -11.19 15.75 -5.24
N GLY A 162 -11.38 14.74 -4.36
CA GLY A 162 -12.16 14.87 -3.13
C GLY A 162 -13.55 14.29 -3.25
N GLU A 163 -14.01 13.97 -4.47
CA GLU A 163 -15.27 13.29 -4.73
C GLU A 163 -15.04 11.82 -5.15
N ASP A 164 -16.08 10.99 -5.11
CA ASP A 164 -16.02 9.60 -5.52
C ASP A 164 -16.48 9.45 -6.99
N PRO A 165 -16.00 8.42 -7.71
CA PRO A 165 -15.12 7.37 -7.25
C PRO A 165 -13.63 7.77 -7.26
N ARG A 166 -12.85 7.20 -6.36
CA ARG A 166 -11.38 7.27 -6.33
C ARG A 166 -10.77 6.02 -6.95
N ARG A 167 -9.57 6.17 -7.50
CA ARG A 167 -8.78 5.05 -8.00
C ARG A 167 -7.50 4.91 -7.18
N ILE A 168 -7.34 3.77 -6.54
CA ILE A 168 -6.20 3.47 -5.68
C ILE A 168 -5.31 2.47 -6.41
N ARG A 169 -4.04 2.82 -6.60
CA ARG A 169 -3.05 1.93 -7.21
C ARG A 169 -1.94 1.66 -6.18
N VAL A 170 -1.65 0.38 -5.97
CA VAL A 170 -0.52 -0.06 -5.13
C VAL A 170 0.45 -0.85 -6.00
N THR A 171 1.72 -0.45 -6.00
CA THR A 171 2.79 -1.09 -6.76
C THR A 171 4.05 -1.18 -5.91
N ARG A 172 4.93 -2.14 -6.19
CA ARG A 172 6.26 -2.14 -5.60
C ARG A 172 7.10 -1.04 -6.25
N ALA A 173 7.93 -0.35 -5.48
CA ALA A 173 8.69 0.78 -6.02
C ALA A 173 9.70 0.35 -7.09
N ALA A 174 10.27 -0.84 -6.95
CA ALA A 174 11.20 -1.42 -7.93
C ALA A 174 10.57 -1.70 -9.30
N ASP A 175 9.25 -1.94 -9.35
CA ASP A 175 8.53 -2.27 -10.60
C ASP A 175 8.21 -1.04 -11.45
N THR A 176 8.55 0.16 -10.97
CA THR A 176 8.15 1.43 -11.61
C THR A 176 9.31 2.10 -12.38
N GLU A 177 10.51 1.54 -12.33
CA GLU A 177 11.69 2.03 -13.06
C GLU A 177 11.86 1.30 -14.41
N GLY A 178 10.85 1.46 -15.29
CA GLY A 178 10.86 0.93 -16.65
C GLY A 178 10.41 1.98 -17.67
#